data_25c4b4a6233c46dcb4fedf09f9b7b67a
#
_entry.id   25c4b4a6233c46dcb4fedf09f9b7b67a
#
_cell.length_a   1.000
_cell.length_b   1.000
_cell.length_c   1.000
_cell.angle_alpha   90.00
_cell.angle_beta   90.00
_cell.angle_gamma   90.00
#
_symmetry.space_group_name_H-M   'P 1'
#
loop_
_entity.id
_entity.type
_entity.pdbx_description
1 polymer ?
#
loop_
_entity_poly.entity_id
_entity_poly.type
_entity_poly.pdbx_seq_one_letter_code
_entity_poly.pdbx_strand_id
1 'polypeptide(L)'
;DLTDHMDLDFPETPDFPANAFQFDLDEYFGQLNRLKEQYKGKLDLRIGVEIGLQKHLGEAYHRLTEAYPFDFVIGSVHLVGGQDPYYRKIFEGRTDEEVYRMAFREILENVEAVKDFDALGHLDYVVRYGIHQAAEYSYRKFSDEIDAVLKKLIAEGKGLEMNLAGIKYGLGFPNPHPDVLKRYRELGGEIITIGADAHEPAHVAYEFEKATEILRECGFSYYAEFHGRKP
;
A
#
# COMPACT_ATOMS: atom_id res chain seq x y z
N ASP A 1 -2.29 -11.91 6.56
CA ASP A 1 -1.84 -12.13 5.19
C ASP A 1 -0.33 -11.96 5.10
N LEU A 2 0.31 -12.72 4.21
CA LEU A 2 1.68 -12.48 3.75
C LEU A 2 1.59 -11.90 2.34
N THR A 3 2.25 -10.77 2.10
CA THR A 3 2.11 -9.97 0.88
C THR A 3 3.48 -9.50 0.42
N ASP A 4 4.31 -10.44 -0.08
CA ASP A 4 5.62 -10.09 -0.61
C ASP A 4 5.50 -9.19 -1.87
N HIS A 5 6.54 -8.40 -2.14
CA HIS A 5 6.57 -7.46 -3.25
C HIS A 5 6.64 -8.15 -4.62
N MET A 6 5.76 -7.71 -5.53
CA MET A 6 5.82 -8.04 -6.95
C MET A 6 5.79 -6.73 -7.76
N ASP A 7 6.92 -6.04 -7.80
CA ASP A 7 7.08 -4.78 -8.53
C ASP A 7 7.63 -5.06 -9.93
N LEU A 8 6.72 -5.22 -10.90
CA LEU A 8 7.12 -5.37 -12.31
C LEU A 8 7.72 -4.06 -12.82
N ASP A 9 8.70 -4.15 -13.71
CA ASP A 9 9.40 -3.01 -14.31
C ASP A 9 10.00 -2.02 -13.28
N PHE A 10 10.38 -2.53 -12.09
CA PHE A 10 11.10 -1.72 -11.12
C PHE A 10 12.49 -1.37 -11.65
N PRO A 11 12.89 -0.08 -11.65
CA PRO A 11 14.15 0.36 -12.22
C PRO A 11 15.35 -0.14 -11.42
N GLU A 12 16.52 -0.16 -12.06
CA GLU A 12 17.78 -0.31 -11.36
C GLU A 12 18.03 0.85 -10.39
N THR A 13 18.48 0.52 -9.20
CA THR A 13 18.82 1.48 -8.13
C THR A 13 20.25 1.26 -7.65
N PRO A 14 20.83 2.16 -6.82
CA PRO A 14 22.17 1.95 -6.28
C PRO A 14 22.35 0.63 -5.52
N ASP A 15 21.29 0.12 -4.90
CA ASP A 15 21.37 -1.07 -4.04
C ASP A 15 20.79 -2.33 -4.69
N PHE A 16 19.95 -2.18 -5.73
CA PHE A 16 19.20 -3.28 -6.33
C PHE A 16 19.26 -3.26 -7.87
N PRO A 17 19.44 -4.40 -8.54
CA PRO A 17 19.29 -4.49 -9.97
C PRO A 17 17.86 -4.22 -10.42
N ALA A 18 17.65 -3.95 -11.71
CA ALA A 18 16.31 -3.86 -12.27
C ALA A 18 15.51 -5.15 -11.98
N ASN A 19 14.23 -4.99 -11.69
CA ASN A 19 13.31 -6.09 -11.36
C ASN A 19 13.70 -6.91 -10.11
N ALA A 20 14.44 -6.32 -9.16
CA ALA A 20 14.86 -7.00 -7.93
C ALA A 20 13.69 -7.45 -7.04
N PHE A 21 12.54 -6.77 -7.12
CA PHE A 21 11.36 -7.04 -6.32
C PHE A 21 10.36 -7.94 -7.04
N GLN A 22 10.87 -9.05 -7.59
CA GLN A 22 10.08 -10.09 -8.22
C GLN A 22 10.52 -11.45 -7.68
N PHE A 23 9.58 -12.40 -7.61
CA PHE A 23 9.84 -13.75 -7.15
C PHE A 23 9.06 -14.77 -7.99
N ASP A 24 9.47 -16.04 -7.90
CA ASP A 24 8.77 -17.14 -8.55
C ASP A 24 7.47 -17.46 -7.79
N LEU A 25 6.33 -17.26 -8.46
CA LEU A 25 5.01 -17.48 -7.86
C LEU A 25 4.70 -18.94 -7.57
N ASP A 26 5.19 -19.89 -8.39
CA ASP A 26 4.99 -21.31 -8.14
C ASP A 26 5.75 -21.73 -6.88
N GLU A 27 6.97 -21.25 -6.71
CA GLU A 27 7.76 -21.49 -5.50
C GLU A 27 7.10 -20.82 -4.27
N TYR A 28 6.65 -19.58 -4.39
CA TYR A 28 5.97 -18.83 -3.33
C TYR A 28 4.72 -19.56 -2.83
N PHE A 29 3.80 -19.89 -3.74
CA PHE A 29 2.60 -20.67 -3.40
C PHE A 29 2.93 -22.06 -2.84
N GLY A 30 3.94 -22.73 -3.40
CA GLY A 30 4.42 -24.00 -2.89
C GLY A 30 4.93 -23.94 -1.44
N GLN A 31 5.68 -22.88 -1.10
CA GLN A 31 6.18 -22.65 0.26
C GLN A 31 5.06 -22.29 1.22
N LEU A 32 4.21 -21.33 0.88
CA LEU A 32 3.15 -20.86 1.77
C LEU A 32 2.06 -21.91 2.00
N ASN A 33 1.72 -22.72 1.00
CA ASN A 33 0.80 -23.85 1.18
C ASN A 33 1.37 -24.92 2.14
N ARG A 34 2.68 -25.21 2.10
CA ARG A 34 3.31 -26.08 3.09
C ARG A 34 3.19 -25.49 4.52
N LEU A 35 3.39 -24.19 4.66
CA LEU A 35 3.23 -23.49 5.95
C LEU A 35 1.76 -23.50 6.41
N LYS A 36 0.79 -23.30 5.52
CA LYS A 36 -0.65 -23.41 5.84
C LYS A 36 -0.97 -24.77 6.46
N GLU A 37 -0.50 -25.87 5.85
CA GLU A 37 -0.75 -27.21 6.41
C GLU A 37 0.03 -27.45 7.71
N GLN A 38 1.28 -26.99 7.81
CA GLN A 38 2.10 -27.13 9.04
C GLN A 38 1.48 -26.44 10.25
N TYR A 39 0.87 -25.27 10.04
CA TYR A 39 0.29 -24.43 11.10
C TYR A 39 -1.23 -24.54 11.19
N LYS A 40 -1.85 -25.47 10.48
CA LYS A 40 -3.30 -25.69 10.46
C LYS A 40 -3.89 -25.84 11.87
N GLY A 41 -4.93 -25.07 12.15
CA GLY A 41 -5.57 -24.99 13.47
C GLY A 41 -4.80 -24.20 14.53
N LYS A 42 -3.63 -23.63 14.18
CA LYS A 42 -2.89 -22.71 15.04
C LYS A 42 -2.82 -21.29 14.48
N LEU A 43 -2.76 -21.18 13.16
CA LEU A 43 -2.67 -19.92 12.43
C LEU A 43 -3.50 -20.01 11.17
N ASP A 44 -4.34 -19.01 10.91
CA ASP A 44 -5.01 -18.81 9.63
C ASP A 44 -4.09 -18.00 8.73
N LEU A 45 -3.27 -18.71 7.94
CA LEU A 45 -2.32 -18.11 7.03
C LEU A 45 -3.01 -17.90 5.67
N ARG A 46 -2.97 -16.67 5.15
CA ARG A 46 -3.52 -16.27 3.87
C ARG A 46 -2.42 -15.81 2.95
N ILE A 47 -2.55 -16.12 1.65
CA ILE A 47 -1.54 -15.85 0.64
C ILE A 47 -1.97 -14.61 -0.14
N GLY A 48 -1.25 -13.53 0.03
CA GLY A 48 -1.43 -12.30 -0.72
C GLY A 48 -0.20 -11.93 -1.53
N VAL A 49 -0.24 -10.74 -2.11
CA VAL A 49 0.86 -10.12 -2.84
C VAL A 49 0.70 -8.61 -2.77
N GLU A 50 1.82 -7.89 -2.71
CA GLU A 50 1.84 -6.44 -2.91
C GLU A 50 2.39 -6.13 -4.30
N ILE A 51 1.55 -5.57 -5.17
CA ILE A 51 1.91 -5.22 -6.54
C ILE A 51 2.27 -3.74 -6.66
N GLY A 52 3.38 -3.43 -7.33
CA GLY A 52 3.84 -2.07 -7.59
C GLY A 52 3.08 -1.42 -8.75
N LEU A 53 2.11 -0.56 -8.43
CA LEU A 53 1.24 0.05 -9.43
C LEU A 53 2.01 1.00 -10.35
N GLN A 54 1.95 0.72 -11.65
CA GLN A 54 2.38 1.60 -12.73
C GLN A 54 1.34 1.51 -13.86
N LYS A 55 0.91 2.63 -14.42
CA LYS A 55 -0.24 2.70 -15.34
C LYS A 55 -0.15 1.80 -16.58
N HIS A 56 1.05 1.45 -17.01
CA HIS A 56 1.27 0.58 -18.18
C HIS A 56 1.18 -0.91 -17.85
N LEU A 57 1.12 -1.29 -16.55
CA LEU A 57 1.17 -2.68 -16.10
C LEU A 57 -0.21 -3.33 -15.87
N GLY A 58 -1.32 -2.63 -16.15
CA GLY A 58 -2.67 -3.14 -15.87
C GLY A 58 -2.92 -4.54 -16.42
N GLU A 59 -2.59 -4.77 -17.70
CA GLU A 59 -2.77 -6.07 -18.36
C GLU A 59 -1.82 -7.15 -17.78
N ALA A 60 -0.60 -6.77 -17.38
CA ALA A 60 0.35 -7.70 -16.78
C ALA A 60 -0.13 -8.18 -15.41
N TYR A 61 -0.60 -7.26 -14.56
CA TYR A 61 -1.16 -7.62 -13.26
C TYR A 61 -2.48 -8.36 -13.36
N HIS A 62 -3.32 -8.04 -14.34
CA HIS A 62 -4.53 -8.83 -14.61
C HIS A 62 -4.18 -10.31 -14.85
N ARG A 63 -3.24 -10.59 -15.77
CA ARG A 63 -2.80 -11.98 -16.02
C ARG A 63 -2.21 -12.66 -14.79
N LEU A 64 -1.42 -11.93 -14.00
CA LEU A 64 -0.80 -12.44 -12.79
C LEU A 64 -1.84 -12.85 -11.75
N THR A 65 -2.81 -11.98 -11.48
CA THR A 65 -3.84 -12.23 -10.45
C THR A 65 -4.88 -13.27 -10.89
N GLU A 66 -5.13 -13.41 -12.18
CA GLU A 66 -5.97 -14.50 -12.73
C GLU A 66 -5.28 -15.88 -12.69
N ALA A 67 -3.94 -15.89 -12.78
CA ALA A 67 -3.18 -17.14 -12.82
C ALA A 67 -3.01 -17.79 -11.44
N TYR A 68 -3.11 -17.03 -10.35
CA TYR A 68 -2.84 -17.51 -9.00
C TYR A 68 -3.97 -17.16 -8.02
N PRO A 69 -4.36 -18.07 -7.12
CA PRO A 69 -5.48 -17.90 -6.22
C PRO A 69 -5.07 -17.10 -4.96
N PHE A 70 -4.77 -15.83 -5.12
CA PHE A 70 -4.48 -14.95 -4.00
C PHE A 70 -5.71 -14.77 -3.09
N ASP A 71 -5.48 -14.70 -1.79
CA ASP A 71 -6.48 -14.27 -0.82
C ASP A 71 -6.62 -12.75 -0.79
N PHE A 72 -5.52 -12.01 -1.02
CA PHE A 72 -5.47 -10.55 -0.96
C PHE A 72 -4.40 -9.96 -1.88
N VAL A 73 -4.70 -8.88 -2.56
CA VAL A 73 -3.77 -8.12 -3.42
C VAL A 73 -3.73 -6.67 -2.98
N ILE A 74 -2.59 -6.22 -2.46
CA ILE A 74 -2.34 -4.80 -2.17
C ILE A 74 -1.80 -4.16 -3.45
N GLY A 75 -2.33 -3.00 -3.83
CA GLY A 75 -1.77 -2.18 -4.88
C GLY A 75 -1.06 -0.98 -4.29
N SER A 76 0.26 -0.85 -4.49
CA SER A 76 1.07 0.20 -3.91
C SER A 76 1.83 0.99 -4.96
N VAL A 77 2.02 2.29 -4.74
CA VAL A 77 2.82 3.14 -5.64
C VAL A 77 4.17 3.39 -4.99
N HIS A 78 5.19 2.67 -5.44
CA HIS A 78 6.55 2.74 -4.94
C HIS A 78 7.45 3.71 -5.73
N LEU A 79 7.02 4.11 -6.92
CA LEU A 79 7.78 5.01 -7.78
C LEU A 79 7.02 6.33 -7.95
N VAL A 80 7.76 7.44 -8.03
CA VAL A 80 7.25 8.75 -8.39
C VAL A 80 8.06 9.26 -9.57
N GLY A 81 7.40 9.52 -10.70
CA GLY A 81 8.09 9.88 -11.94
C GLY A 81 9.11 8.81 -12.38
N GLY A 82 8.82 7.54 -12.15
CA GLY A 82 9.69 6.41 -12.46
C GLY A 82 10.93 6.29 -11.56
N GLN A 83 10.97 6.97 -10.40
CA GLN A 83 12.08 6.95 -9.45
C GLN A 83 11.59 6.52 -8.08
N ASP A 84 12.39 5.68 -7.39
CA ASP A 84 12.14 5.34 -6.00
C ASP A 84 12.45 6.55 -5.09
N PRO A 85 11.45 7.08 -4.36
CA PRO A 85 11.63 8.23 -3.47
C PRO A 85 12.59 7.96 -2.31
N TYR A 86 12.87 6.69 -1.98
CA TYR A 86 13.86 6.31 -0.98
C TYR A 86 15.22 6.96 -1.25
N TYR A 87 15.65 7.02 -2.51
CA TYR A 87 16.93 7.63 -2.91
C TYR A 87 16.90 9.15 -2.98
N ARG A 88 15.75 9.78 -2.73
CA ARG A 88 15.52 11.23 -2.72
C ARG A 88 15.89 11.98 -3.99
N LYS A 89 16.28 11.30 -5.06
CA LYS A 89 16.63 11.92 -6.33
C LYS A 89 15.47 12.72 -6.93
N ILE A 90 14.25 12.26 -6.74
CA ILE A 90 13.03 12.96 -7.20
C ILE A 90 12.86 14.33 -6.52
N PHE A 91 13.44 14.54 -5.33
CA PHE A 91 13.39 15.80 -4.58
C PHE A 91 14.47 16.80 -5.01
N GLU A 92 15.45 16.42 -5.83
CA GLU A 92 16.49 17.34 -6.30
C GLU A 92 15.87 18.47 -7.13
N GLY A 93 16.07 19.71 -6.67
CA GLY A 93 15.52 20.92 -7.31
C GLY A 93 14.01 21.10 -7.18
N ARG A 94 13.35 20.32 -6.32
CA ARG A 94 11.91 20.40 -6.03
C ARG A 94 11.65 20.55 -4.53
N THR A 95 10.54 21.19 -4.20
CA THR A 95 10.01 21.21 -2.83
C THR A 95 9.32 19.89 -2.51
N ASP A 96 9.18 19.56 -1.23
CA ASP A 96 8.39 18.41 -0.78
C ASP A 96 6.95 18.49 -1.31
N GLU A 97 6.35 19.69 -1.31
CA GLU A 97 4.99 19.90 -1.84
C GLU A 97 4.86 19.50 -3.30
N GLU A 98 5.80 19.90 -4.15
CA GLU A 98 5.78 19.55 -5.57
C GLU A 98 5.85 18.03 -5.78
N VAL A 99 6.72 17.34 -5.02
CA VAL A 99 6.88 15.89 -5.14
C VAL A 99 5.65 15.16 -4.59
N TYR A 100 5.09 15.61 -3.45
CA TYR A 100 3.88 14.99 -2.89
C TYR A 100 2.68 15.13 -3.85
N ARG A 101 2.50 16.30 -4.48
CA ARG A 101 1.46 16.48 -5.52
C ARG A 101 1.67 15.57 -6.73
N MET A 102 2.92 15.43 -7.17
CA MET A 102 3.24 14.49 -8.26
C MET A 102 2.85 13.08 -7.86
N ALA A 103 3.24 12.63 -6.67
CA ALA A 103 2.92 11.29 -6.17
C ALA A 103 1.40 11.04 -6.12
N PHE A 104 0.61 11.95 -5.52
CA PHE A 104 -0.84 11.76 -5.42
C PHE A 104 -1.55 11.75 -6.78
N ARG A 105 -1.07 12.53 -7.75
CA ARG A 105 -1.59 12.48 -9.13
C ARG A 105 -1.23 11.17 -9.83
N GLU A 106 0.00 10.71 -9.65
CA GLU A 106 0.45 9.43 -10.19
C GLU A 106 -0.29 8.25 -9.58
N ILE A 107 -0.59 8.30 -8.27
CA ILE A 107 -1.47 7.32 -7.62
C ILE A 107 -2.84 7.27 -8.31
N LEU A 108 -3.46 8.41 -8.58
CA LEU A 108 -4.75 8.46 -9.27
C LEU A 108 -4.67 7.83 -10.67
N GLU A 109 -3.66 8.21 -11.47
CA GLU A 109 -3.44 7.62 -12.80
C GLU A 109 -3.25 6.10 -12.75
N ASN A 110 -2.48 5.62 -11.76
CA ASN A 110 -2.21 4.20 -11.59
C ASN A 110 -3.47 3.43 -11.15
N VAL A 111 -4.26 3.95 -10.21
CA VAL A 111 -5.54 3.36 -9.78
C VAL A 111 -6.57 3.37 -10.91
N GLU A 112 -6.53 4.37 -11.79
CA GLU A 112 -7.38 4.41 -12.98
C GLU A 112 -7.01 3.37 -14.03
N ALA A 113 -5.75 3.02 -14.14
CA ALA A 113 -5.24 2.10 -15.16
C ALA A 113 -5.18 0.63 -14.70
N VAL A 114 -4.80 0.39 -13.45
CA VAL A 114 -4.66 -0.96 -12.87
C VAL A 114 -5.88 -1.27 -12.02
N LYS A 115 -6.56 -2.40 -12.29
CA LYS A 115 -7.82 -2.77 -11.61
C LYS A 115 -7.69 -3.98 -10.68
N ASP A 116 -6.62 -4.73 -10.80
CA ASP A 116 -6.47 -6.04 -10.18
C ASP A 116 -5.79 -6.00 -8.82
N PHE A 117 -6.22 -5.06 -7.96
CA PHE A 117 -5.87 -5.01 -6.54
C PHE A 117 -7.14 -4.87 -5.68
N ASP A 118 -7.04 -5.12 -4.39
CA ASP A 118 -8.18 -5.12 -3.46
C ASP A 118 -8.18 -3.89 -2.53
N ALA A 119 -7.00 -3.46 -2.07
CA ALA A 119 -6.81 -2.24 -1.29
C ALA A 119 -5.57 -1.47 -1.77
N LEU A 120 -5.65 -0.14 -1.71
CA LEU A 120 -4.50 0.73 -1.95
C LEU A 120 -3.62 0.75 -0.70
N GLY A 121 -2.35 0.39 -0.87
CA GLY A 121 -1.33 0.42 0.18
C GLY A 121 -0.88 1.85 0.50
N HIS A 122 -0.52 2.10 1.75
CA HIS A 122 0.18 3.28 2.30
C HIS A 122 0.14 4.56 1.42
N LEU A 123 -1.03 5.08 1.10
CA LEU A 123 -1.32 6.13 0.10
C LEU A 123 -0.32 7.31 0.15
N ASP A 124 0.10 7.75 1.32
CA ASP A 124 1.05 8.87 1.48
C ASP A 124 2.49 8.43 1.77
N TYR A 125 2.88 7.25 1.27
CA TYR A 125 4.21 6.65 1.39
C TYR A 125 5.35 7.63 1.08
N VAL A 126 5.20 8.46 0.05
CA VAL A 126 6.19 9.45 -0.39
C VAL A 126 6.60 10.41 0.73
N VAL A 127 5.73 10.66 1.71
CA VAL A 127 5.99 11.59 2.83
C VAL A 127 7.14 11.09 3.71
N ARG A 128 7.39 9.78 3.77
CA ARG A 128 8.52 9.18 4.51
C ARG A 128 9.87 9.74 4.05
N TYR A 129 9.98 10.18 2.80
CA TYR A 129 11.25 10.53 2.14
C TYR A 129 11.42 12.01 1.87
N GLY A 130 10.42 12.84 2.09
CA GLY A 130 10.50 14.29 1.99
C GLY A 130 11.61 14.87 2.86
N ILE A 131 12.15 16.01 2.47
CA ILE A 131 13.22 16.70 3.21
C ILE A 131 12.70 17.15 4.58
N HIS A 132 11.46 17.67 4.63
CA HIS A 132 10.79 18.14 5.84
C HIS A 132 9.68 17.17 6.30
N GLN A 133 9.45 16.09 5.56
CA GLN A 133 8.49 15.03 5.87
C GLN A 133 7.11 15.57 6.31
N ALA A 134 6.66 15.13 7.49
CA ALA A 134 5.37 15.52 8.06
C ALA A 134 5.19 17.02 8.27
N ALA A 135 6.27 17.81 8.41
CA ALA A 135 6.17 19.26 8.62
C ALA A 135 5.60 19.99 7.38
N GLU A 136 5.80 19.43 6.18
CA GLU A 136 5.25 19.98 4.93
C GLU A 136 3.99 19.24 4.43
N TYR A 137 3.49 18.28 5.22
CA TYR A 137 2.36 17.44 4.87
C TYR A 137 1.15 17.69 5.77
N SER A 138 -0.02 17.81 5.16
CA SER A 138 -1.32 17.67 5.81
C SER A 138 -2.37 17.31 4.75
N TYR A 139 -3.40 16.56 5.11
CA TYR A 139 -4.52 16.26 4.21
C TYR A 139 -5.08 17.55 3.56
N ARG A 140 -5.28 18.63 4.35
CA ARG A 140 -5.85 19.89 3.86
C ARG A 140 -5.04 20.50 2.69
N LYS A 141 -3.72 20.37 2.72
CA LYS A 141 -2.82 20.94 1.70
C LYS A 141 -2.96 20.22 0.35
N PHE A 142 -3.34 18.94 0.38
CA PHE A 142 -3.43 18.05 -0.79
C PHE A 142 -4.83 17.45 -0.97
N SER A 143 -5.86 18.10 -0.42
CA SER A 143 -7.22 17.57 -0.37
C SER A 143 -7.82 17.27 -1.73
N ASP A 144 -7.52 18.06 -2.76
CA ASP A 144 -8.08 17.87 -4.09
C ASP A 144 -7.55 16.56 -4.72
N GLU A 145 -6.23 16.35 -4.66
CA GLU A 145 -5.57 15.15 -5.18
C GLU A 145 -5.95 13.91 -4.38
N ILE A 146 -5.91 13.99 -3.04
CA ILE A 146 -6.24 12.86 -2.15
C ILE A 146 -7.72 12.50 -2.29
N ASP A 147 -8.64 13.46 -2.28
CA ASP A 147 -10.08 13.21 -2.47
C ASP A 147 -10.37 12.53 -3.82
N ALA A 148 -9.64 12.89 -4.87
CA ALA A 148 -9.79 12.25 -6.18
C ALA A 148 -9.44 10.76 -6.11
N VAL A 149 -8.33 10.41 -5.45
CA VAL A 149 -7.93 9.01 -5.23
C VAL A 149 -8.98 8.28 -4.38
N LEU A 150 -9.37 8.85 -3.24
CA LEU A 150 -10.33 8.21 -2.32
C LEU A 150 -11.68 7.95 -2.99
N LYS A 151 -12.22 8.93 -3.73
CA LYS A 151 -13.47 8.78 -4.50
C LYS A 151 -13.34 7.70 -5.57
N LYS A 152 -12.19 7.61 -6.21
CA LYS A 152 -11.94 6.56 -7.21
C LYS A 152 -11.93 5.18 -6.59
N LEU A 153 -11.24 4.97 -5.46
CA LEU A 153 -11.24 3.71 -4.74
C LEU A 153 -12.67 3.30 -4.35
N ILE A 154 -13.43 4.21 -3.75
CA ILE A 154 -14.81 3.96 -3.34
C ILE A 154 -15.70 3.57 -4.53
N ALA A 155 -15.61 4.32 -5.63
CA ALA A 155 -16.40 4.06 -6.82
C ALA A 155 -16.11 2.69 -7.46
N GLU A 156 -14.90 2.17 -7.27
CA GLU A 156 -14.47 0.87 -7.80
C GLU A 156 -14.57 -0.27 -6.75
N GLY A 157 -15.10 0.03 -5.56
CA GLY A 157 -15.21 -0.96 -4.48
C GLY A 157 -13.87 -1.43 -3.93
N LYS A 158 -12.82 -0.60 -4.06
CA LYS A 158 -11.49 -0.87 -3.52
C LYS A 158 -11.35 -0.37 -2.09
N GLY A 159 -10.53 -1.07 -1.30
CA GLY A 159 -10.18 -0.68 0.05
C GLY A 159 -9.02 0.33 0.12
N LEU A 160 -8.79 0.80 1.32
CA LEU A 160 -7.64 1.59 1.71
C LEU A 160 -6.90 0.86 2.85
N GLU A 161 -5.59 0.81 2.80
CA GLU A 161 -4.79 0.29 3.90
C GLU A 161 -4.50 1.40 4.93
N MET A 162 -4.57 1.07 6.21
CA MET A 162 -3.88 1.79 7.29
C MET A 162 -2.59 1.05 7.62
N ASN A 163 -1.46 1.58 7.18
CA ASN A 163 -0.14 0.98 7.33
C ASN A 163 0.60 1.62 8.52
N LEU A 164 0.89 0.84 9.55
CA LEU A 164 1.50 1.33 10.79
C LEU A 164 3.01 1.59 10.68
N ALA A 165 3.65 1.22 9.58
CA ALA A 165 5.07 1.50 9.36
C ALA A 165 5.38 3.00 9.31
N GLY A 166 4.40 3.88 9.00
CA GLY A 166 4.59 5.33 9.13
C GLY A 166 5.09 5.74 10.51
N ILE A 167 4.57 5.11 11.57
CA ILE A 167 5.01 5.31 12.95
C ILE A 167 6.46 4.82 13.13
N LYS A 168 6.77 3.63 12.61
CA LYS A 168 8.12 3.03 12.63
C LYS A 168 9.15 3.91 11.94
N TYR A 169 8.80 4.56 10.85
CA TYR A 169 9.68 5.46 10.10
C TYR A 169 9.68 6.92 10.60
N GLY A 170 9.12 7.17 11.78
CA GLY A 170 9.26 8.44 12.49
C GLY A 170 8.29 9.53 12.08
N LEU A 171 7.26 9.24 11.30
CA LEU A 171 6.24 10.23 10.94
C LEU A 171 5.33 10.61 12.13
N GLY A 172 5.24 9.71 13.14
CA GLY A 172 4.34 9.89 14.29
C GLY A 172 2.88 9.51 14.01
N PHE A 173 2.57 9.07 12.79
CA PHE A 173 1.25 8.61 12.37
C PHE A 173 1.37 7.46 11.35
N PRO A 174 0.30 6.68 11.11
CA PRO A 174 0.29 5.64 10.07
C PRO A 174 0.26 6.25 8.67
N ASN A 175 0.52 5.45 7.66
CA ASN A 175 0.26 5.79 6.26
C ASN A 175 -1.09 5.17 5.80
N PRO A 176 -2.08 5.97 5.36
CA PRO A 176 -2.04 7.43 5.35
C PRO A 176 -2.34 8.06 6.72
N HIS A 177 -2.07 9.37 6.79
CA HIS A 177 -2.38 10.21 7.95
C HIS A 177 -3.84 10.06 8.41
N PRO A 178 -4.14 10.08 9.72
CA PRO A 178 -5.50 9.90 10.25
C PRO A 178 -6.56 10.82 9.63
N ASP A 179 -6.22 12.04 9.23
CA ASP A 179 -7.17 12.93 8.55
C ASP A 179 -7.59 12.40 7.17
N VAL A 180 -6.72 11.65 6.47
CA VAL A 180 -7.07 10.98 5.22
C VAL A 180 -8.00 9.81 5.49
N LEU A 181 -7.76 9.03 6.55
CA LEU A 181 -8.64 7.94 6.98
C LEU A 181 -10.03 8.45 7.35
N LYS A 182 -10.12 9.54 8.13
CA LYS A 182 -11.39 10.22 8.45
C LYS A 182 -12.11 10.65 7.17
N ARG A 183 -11.37 11.26 6.26
CA ARG A 183 -11.94 11.69 4.98
C ARG A 183 -12.44 10.54 4.13
N TYR A 184 -11.71 9.44 4.07
CA TYR A 184 -12.16 8.22 3.38
C TYR A 184 -13.50 7.74 3.96
N ARG A 185 -13.64 7.71 5.29
CA ARG A 185 -14.89 7.35 5.96
C ARG A 185 -16.02 8.33 5.67
N GLU A 186 -15.77 9.64 5.70
CA GLU A 186 -16.73 10.69 5.37
C GLU A 186 -17.27 10.59 3.94
N LEU A 187 -16.42 10.19 2.99
CA LEU A 187 -16.78 9.98 1.59
C LEU A 187 -17.57 8.69 1.35
N GLY A 188 -17.76 7.87 2.38
CA GLY A 188 -18.48 6.60 2.30
C GLY A 188 -17.59 5.38 2.11
N GLY A 189 -16.26 5.51 2.31
CA GLY A 189 -15.33 4.39 2.32
C GLY A 189 -15.58 3.47 3.52
N GLU A 190 -15.63 2.18 3.26
CA GLU A 190 -15.94 1.16 4.27
C GLU A 190 -14.87 0.09 4.38
N ILE A 191 -14.18 -0.23 3.29
CA ILE A 191 -13.17 -1.29 3.25
C ILE A 191 -11.83 -0.70 3.70
N ILE A 192 -11.46 -0.93 4.96
CA ILE A 192 -10.18 -0.52 5.55
C ILE A 192 -9.41 -1.75 6.02
N THR A 193 -8.15 -1.89 5.64
CA THR A 193 -7.25 -2.95 6.11
C THR A 193 -6.18 -2.40 7.05
N ILE A 194 -5.49 -3.27 7.78
CA ILE A 194 -4.39 -2.90 8.67
C ILE A 194 -3.13 -3.62 8.22
N GLY A 195 -2.07 -2.87 7.98
CA GLY A 195 -0.75 -3.36 7.61
C GLY A 195 0.35 -2.96 8.59
N ALA A 196 1.35 -3.80 8.77
CA ALA A 196 2.57 -3.51 9.53
C ALA A 196 3.78 -3.23 8.62
N ASP A 197 3.68 -3.59 7.35
CA ASP A 197 4.78 -3.47 6.37
C ASP A 197 6.07 -4.11 6.94
N ALA A 198 5.93 -5.38 7.37
CA ALA A 198 6.95 -6.08 8.14
C ALA A 198 7.94 -6.77 7.20
N HIS A 199 9.17 -6.28 7.16
CA HIS A 199 10.29 -6.87 6.42
C HIS A 199 11.20 -7.74 7.30
N GLU A 200 10.88 -7.88 8.58
CA GLU A 200 11.58 -8.73 9.54
C GLU A 200 10.62 -9.22 10.64
N PRO A 201 10.90 -10.34 11.29
CA PRO A 201 10.00 -10.94 12.30
C PRO A 201 9.62 -9.98 13.44
N ALA A 202 10.52 -9.09 13.85
CA ALA A 202 10.29 -8.13 14.93
C ALA A 202 9.21 -7.08 14.57
N HIS A 203 8.93 -6.89 13.30
CA HIS A 203 7.93 -5.92 12.83
C HIS A 203 6.56 -6.53 12.52
N VAL A 204 6.40 -7.84 12.67
CA VAL A 204 5.07 -8.47 12.49
C VAL A 204 4.10 -7.92 13.52
N ALA A 205 2.95 -7.42 13.05
CA ALA A 205 1.93 -6.76 13.85
C ALA A 205 2.45 -5.54 14.64
N TYR A 206 3.46 -4.83 14.11
CA TYR A 206 4.02 -3.63 14.73
C TYR A 206 2.91 -2.61 15.03
N GLU A 207 2.83 -2.18 16.31
CA GLU A 207 1.87 -1.18 16.81
C GLU A 207 0.39 -1.50 16.56
N PHE A 208 0.01 -2.75 16.30
CA PHE A 208 -1.40 -3.15 16.07
C PHE A 208 -2.30 -2.84 17.27
N GLU A 209 -1.73 -2.73 18.46
CA GLU A 209 -2.48 -2.28 19.65
C GLU A 209 -3.05 -0.87 19.46
N LYS A 210 -2.34 0.02 18.74
CA LYS A 210 -2.78 1.38 18.45
C LYS A 210 -3.81 1.44 17.30
N ALA A 211 -3.83 0.43 16.44
CA ALA A 211 -4.69 0.41 15.25
C ALA A 211 -6.17 0.60 15.59
N THR A 212 -6.64 -0.09 16.63
CA THR A 212 -8.05 -0.02 17.05
C THR A 212 -8.45 1.39 17.51
N GLU A 213 -7.58 2.07 18.25
CA GLU A 213 -7.82 3.44 18.73
C GLU A 213 -7.86 4.41 17.55
N ILE A 214 -6.84 4.37 16.68
CA ILE A 214 -6.75 5.23 15.50
C ILE A 214 -7.98 5.04 14.59
N LEU A 215 -8.37 3.80 14.30
CA LEU A 215 -9.53 3.53 13.45
C LEU A 215 -10.84 4.04 14.07
N ARG A 216 -11.03 3.85 15.39
CA ARG A 216 -12.21 4.38 16.08
C ARG A 216 -12.28 5.91 16.04
N GLU A 217 -11.16 6.59 16.25
CA GLU A 217 -11.07 8.05 16.13
C GLU A 217 -11.34 8.54 14.71
N CYS A 218 -11.05 7.69 13.70
CA CYS A 218 -11.36 7.96 12.30
C CYS A 218 -12.80 7.57 11.90
N GLY A 219 -13.60 7.02 12.82
CA GLY A 219 -15.01 6.69 12.58
C GLY A 219 -15.25 5.28 12.05
N PHE A 220 -14.27 4.39 12.13
CA PHE A 220 -14.43 2.98 11.79
C PHE A 220 -14.77 2.15 13.03
N SER A 221 -15.65 1.16 12.89
CA SER A 221 -16.02 0.20 13.93
C SER A 221 -15.55 -1.23 13.61
N TYR A 222 -14.99 -1.45 12.43
CA TYR A 222 -14.43 -2.71 11.95
C TYR A 222 -13.31 -2.44 10.95
N TYR A 223 -12.53 -3.45 10.65
CA TYR A 223 -11.60 -3.52 9.52
C TYR A 223 -11.93 -4.76 8.68
N ALA A 224 -11.47 -4.77 7.44
CA ALA A 224 -11.68 -5.87 6.50
C ALA A 224 -10.51 -6.86 6.54
N GLU A 225 -10.85 -8.14 6.46
CA GLU A 225 -9.93 -9.24 6.18
C GLU A 225 -10.37 -9.92 4.89
N PHE A 226 -9.42 -10.22 4.02
CA PHE A 226 -9.73 -10.77 2.71
C PHE A 226 -9.54 -12.28 2.65
N HIS A 227 -10.48 -12.96 1.97
CA HIS A 227 -10.44 -14.37 1.61
C HIS A 227 -10.80 -14.53 0.15
N GLY A 228 -9.90 -15.09 -0.64
CA GLY A 228 -10.16 -15.24 -2.07
C GLY A 228 -10.57 -13.91 -2.71
N ARG A 229 -9.92 -12.82 -2.31
CA ARG A 229 -10.15 -11.44 -2.76
C ARG A 229 -11.54 -10.85 -2.42
N LYS A 230 -12.15 -11.34 -1.37
CA LYS A 230 -13.42 -10.80 -0.85
C LYS A 230 -13.23 -10.32 0.58
N PRO A 231 -13.63 -9.08 0.91
CA PRO A 231 -13.54 -8.51 2.25
C PRO A 231 -14.56 -9.12 3.21
#